data_fd92c00714e5f5130a4616f2813083c7
#
_entry.id   fd92c00714e5f5130a4616f2813083c7
#
_cell.length_a   1.000
_cell.length_b   1.000
_cell.length_c   1.000
_cell.angle_alpha   90.00
_cell.angle_beta   90.00
_cell.angle_gamma   90.00
#
_symmetry.space_group_name_H-M   'P 1'
#
loop_
_entity.id
_entity.type
_entity.pdbx_description
1 polymer ?
#
loop_
_entity_poly.entity_id
_entity_poly.type
_entity_poly.pdbx_seq_one_letter_code
_entity_poly.pdbx_strand_id
1 'polypeptide(L)'
;MKSQSHPSRRQFVAKTAAATAVAGLPGVAFPNIHTSKKSASFNVTGSADHQYKIEHNVVQLPSDYSWQTTHNVAVDSANNLYVIHEGRANLKDHPSIFVFDSKGKFIRAFGQQFQGGGHGIEVRKEGNEEFLYVCAYQQVKSFEKMTLKGETVWKRLAPKESGVYHPEEATTPKKKWGRDRFLPTNFAFLDNGDFLLVDGYGSFYIHHYDKDGNWKRHFGGPGKGEGKFATPHGIWIDKRKEKQEIVICDRAHHTLQFLDMDGKYLRTMTGYGLPANVDSFQDLLLVPELHARITLLDKENNVVAQLGDDVKRVTTGKNIRGDSKKWIDGKFVHPHDACFDKEGNIFVAEWVHTGRISKLTKV
;
A
#
# COMPACT_ATOMS: atom_id res chain seq x y z
N MET A 1 -53.83 -8.50 -45.43
CA MET A 1 -52.70 -9.04 -44.70
C MET A 1 -52.73 -8.49 -43.33
N LYS A 2 -53.01 -9.32 -42.33
CA LYS A 2 -53.27 -8.91 -40.90
C LYS A 2 -51.94 -8.88 -40.16
N SER A 3 -51.65 -7.74 -39.56
CA SER A 3 -50.50 -7.57 -38.63
C SER A 3 -50.94 -8.05 -37.23
N GLN A 4 -50.18 -8.97 -36.65
CA GLN A 4 -50.37 -9.40 -35.26
C GLN A 4 -49.53 -8.50 -34.32
N SER A 5 -50.22 -7.89 -33.37
CA SER A 5 -49.63 -7.12 -32.26
C SER A 5 -49.32 -8.02 -31.08
N HIS A 6 -48.12 -7.96 -30.56
CA HIS A 6 -47.74 -8.60 -29.31
C HIS A 6 -48.17 -7.79 -28.09
N PRO A 7 -48.69 -8.41 -27.00
CA PRO A 7 -49.09 -7.70 -25.78
C PRO A 7 -47.93 -7.32 -24.87
N SER A 8 -48.03 -6.16 -24.26
CA SER A 8 -47.01 -5.55 -23.37
C SER A 8 -47.01 -6.20 -21.97
N ARG A 9 -45.81 -6.16 -21.35
CA ARG A 9 -45.45 -6.70 -20.01
C ARG A 9 -46.09 -6.00 -18.80
N ARG A 10 -47.34 -5.48 -18.91
CA ARG A 10 -47.97 -4.70 -17.80
C ARG A 10 -49.27 -5.27 -17.27
N GLN A 11 -49.50 -6.57 -17.29
CA GLN A 11 -50.72 -7.17 -16.71
C GLN A 11 -50.45 -8.46 -15.95
N PHE A 12 -49.63 -8.38 -14.89
CA PHE A 12 -49.51 -9.52 -13.96
C PHE A 12 -49.27 -9.07 -12.51
N VAL A 13 -50.03 -8.16 -11.98
CA VAL A 13 -50.18 -7.97 -10.51
C VAL A 13 -51.54 -7.38 -10.25
N ALA A 14 -52.54 -8.22 -10.01
CA ALA A 14 -53.70 -7.94 -9.17
C ALA A 14 -54.61 -9.19 -9.09
N LYS A 15 -54.62 -9.79 -7.94
CA LYS A 15 -55.60 -10.70 -7.30
C LYS A 15 -54.80 -11.72 -6.48
N THR A 16 -54.87 -11.88 -5.17
CA THR A 16 -56.05 -11.90 -4.31
C THR A 16 -55.60 -11.82 -2.87
N ALA A 17 -56.14 -10.94 -2.09
CA ALA A 17 -56.17 -11.05 -0.62
C ALA A 17 -57.47 -11.74 -0.28
N ALA A 18 -57.37 -12.87 0.41
CA ALA A 18 -58.51 -13.46 1.14
C ALA A 18 -57.95 -14.02 2.46
N ALA A 19 -58.34 -13.40 3.54
CA ALA A 19 -58.12 -13.87 4.90
C ALA A 19 -59.06 -15.02 5.19
N THR A 20 -58.50 -16.13 5.67
CA THR A 20 -59.30 -17.17 6.39
C THR A 20 -58.53 -17.56 7.64
N ALA A 21 -59.13 -17.25 8.78
CA ALA A 21 -58.72 -17.74 10.08
C ALA A 21 -59.07 -19.23 10.19
N VAL A 22 -58.10 -20.07 10.58
CA VAL A 22 -58.34 -21.44 11.02
C VAL A 22 -57.52 -21.66 12.30
N ALA A 23 -58.24 -22.15 13.29
CA ALA A 23 -57.78 -22.48 14.62
C ALA A 23 -56.76 -23.63 14.69
N GLY A 24 -55.94 -23.54 15.68
CA GLY A 24 -55.08 -24.47 16.38
C GLY A 24 -54.91 -25.91 15.87
N LEU A 25 -53.65 -26.26 15.60
CA LEU A 25 -53.11 -27.61 15.72
C LEU A 25 -51.68 -27.56 16.32
N PRO A 26 -51.31 -28.56 17.12
CA PRO A 26 -50.10 -28.52 17.92
C PRO A 26 -48.86 -28.95 17.13
N GLY A 27 -47.74 -28.27 17.39
CA GLY A 27 -46.40 -28.85 17.33
C GLY A 27 -45.90 -29.34 16.00
N VAL A 28 -45.51 -28.42 15.10
CA VAL A 28 -44.52 -28.74 14.09
C VAL A 28 -43.18 -28.22 14.58
N ALA A 29 -42.31 -29.10 15.07
CA ALA A 29 -40.92 -28.80 15.36
C ALA A 29 -40.22 -28.41 14.04
N PHE A 30 -39.86 -27.15 13.93
CA PHE A 30 -38.96 -26.71 12.87
C PHE A 30 -37.59 -27.44 13.07
N PRO A 31 -37.03 -28.08 12.05
CA PRO A 31 -35.70 -28.63 12.19
C PRO A 31 -34.74 -27.49 12.56
N ASN A 32 -34.03 -27.63 13.68
CA ASN A 32 -32.90 -26.80 14.03
C ASN A 32 -31.92 -26.84 12.85
N ILE A 33 -31.83 -25.74 12.12
CA ILE A 33 -30.75 -25.54 11.20
C ILE A 33 -29.50 -25.37 12.07
N HIS A 34 -28.79 -26.45 12.31
CA HIS A 34 -27.43 -26.41 12.78
C HIS A 34 -26.63 -25.73 11.68
N THR A 35 -26.51 -24.41 11.75
CA THR A 35 -25.38 -23.75 11.12
C THR A 35 -24.14 -24.30 11.82
N SER A 36 -23.51 -25.29 11.21
CA SER A 36 -22.15 -25.64 11.58
C SER A 36 -21.36 -24.34 11.47
N LYS A 37 -20.97 -23.78 12.62
CA LYS A 37 -19.87 -22.81 12.65
C LYS A 37 -18.74 -23.56 11.97
N LYS A 38 -18.44 -23.20 10.69
CA LYS A 38 -17.13 -23.50 10.13
C LYS A 38 -16.16 -22.98 11.18
N SER A 39 -15.41 -23.85 11.82
CA SER A 39 -14.26 -23.44 12.59
C SER A 39 -13.43 -22.64 11.61
N ALA A 40 -13.28 -21.36 11.86
CA ALA A 40 -12.41 -20.52 11.05
C ALA A 40 -11.03 -21.14 11.20
N SER A 41 -10.58 -21.88 10.18
CA SER A 41 -9.18 -22.29 10.09
C SER A 41 -8.43 -20.99 9.93
N PHE A 42 -7.82 -20.52 11.01
CA PHE A 42 -7.01 -19.32 10.96
C PHE A 42 -5.84 -19.59 10.03
N ASN A 43 -5.68 -18.79 8.99
CA ASN A 43 -4.55 -18.87 8.08
C ASN A 43 -3.30 -18.37 8.79
N VAL A 44 -2.64 -19.23 9.56
CA VAL A 44 -1.37 -18.94 10.23
C VAL A 44 -0.24 -19.20 9.23
N THR A 45 0.67 -18.26 9.17
CA THR A 45 1.84 -18.28 8.29
C THR A 45 3.09 -17.86 9.06
N GLY A 46 4.27 -18.18 8.54
CA GLY A 46 5.53 -17.90 9.19
C GLY A 46 6.14 -19.14 9.87
N SER A 47 7.19 -18.92 10.64
CA SER A 47 7.98 -20.00 11.27
C SER A 47 8.45 -19.59 12.66
N ALA A 48 8.66 -20.57 13.53
CA ALA A 48 9.16 -20.38 14.89
C ALA A 48 8.44 -19.23 15.64
N ASP A 49 9.17 -18.26 16.15
CA ASP A 49 8.66 -17.12 16.91
C ASP A 49 8.05 -16.01 16.05
N HIS A 50 8.01 -16.22 14.72
CA HIS A 50 7.51 -15.26 13.73
C HIS A 50 6.27 -15.79 13.02
N GLN A 51 5.27 -16.20 13.78
CA GLN A 51 3.98 -16.67 13.27
C GLN A 51 2.94 -15.56 13.30
N TYR A 52 2.15 -15.50 12.25
CA TYR A 52 1.10 -14.49 12.07
C TYR A 52 -0.17 -15.13 11.51
N LYS A 53 -1.31 -14.68 12.02
CA LYS A 53 -2.63 -14.93 11.45
C LYS A 53 -2.92 -13.89 10.39
N ILE A 54 -3.19 -14.30 9.13
CA ILE A 54 -3.56 -13.38 8.04
C ILE A 54 -5.07 -13.23 7.96
N GLU A 55 -5.53 -12.00 7.88
CA GLU A 55 -6.91 -11.61 7.58
C GLU A 55 -6.90 -10.59 6.43
N HIS A 56 -7.71 -10.84 5.39
CA HIS A 56 -7.85 -9.94 4.25
C HIS A 56 -9.10 -9.06 4.37
N ASN A 57 -9.09 -7.91 3.68
CA ASN A 57 -10.21 -6.94 3.66
C ASN A 57 -10.62 -6.47 5.06
N VAL A 58 -9.63 -6.16 5.88
CA VAL A 58 -9.83 -5.84 7.32
C VAL A 58 -10.39 -4.43 7.56
N VAL A 59 -10.49 -3.59 6.56
CA VAL A 59 -11.02 -2.23 6.68
C VAL A 59 -12.43 -2.11 6.13
N GLN A 60 -13.24 -1.29 6.80
CA GLN A 60 -14.65 -1.05 6.45
C GLN A 60 -14.75 0.24 5.62
N LEU A 61 -14.67 0.10 4.29
CA LEU A 61 -14.84 1.24 3.39
C LEU A 61 -16.33 1.61 3.32
N PRO A 62 -16.72 2.90 3.54
CA PRO A 62 -18.09 3.35 3.35
C PRO A 62 -18.58 3.12 1.92
N SER A 63 -19.87 2.88 1.74
CA SER A 63 -20.49 2.54 0.44
C SER A 63 -20.31 3.61 -0.64
N ASP A 64 -20.12 4.87 -0.24
CA ASP A 64 -19.92 6.01 -1.16
C ASP A 64 -18.53 6.03 -1.79
N TYR A 65 -17.60 5.20 -1.29
CA TYR A 65 -16.23 5.12 -1.76
C TYR A 65 -15.92 3.77 -2.39
N SER A 66 -14.96 3.77 -3.29
CA SER A 66 -14.42 2.56 -3.89
C SER A 66 -12.90 2.61 -3.97
N TRP A 67 -12.26 1.47 -3.70
CA TRP A 67 -10.83 1.35 -3.94
C TRP A 67 -10.48 1.42 -5.43
N GLN A 68 -9.37 2.04 -5.68
CA GLN A 68 -8.51 1.77 -6.82
C GLN A 68 -7.38 0.87 -6.35
N THR A 69 -6.37 0.68 -7.16
CA THR A 69 -5.14 0.00 -6.71
C THR A 69 -4.59 0.67 -5.45
N THR A 70 -4.55 -0.06 -4.33
CA THR A 70 -3.93 0.42 -3.08
C THR A 70 -2.41 0.34 -3.20
N HIS A 71 -1.72 1.39 -2.76
CA HIS A 71 -0.27 1.50 -2.88
C HIS A 71 0.44 1.38 -1.54
N ASN A 72 0.23 2.33 -0.63
CA ASN A 72 0.95 2.36 0.63
C ASN A 72 0.02 2.43 1.84
N VAL A 73 0.56 2.05 2.98
CA VAL A 73 -0.05 2.10 4.31
C VAL A 73 0.93 2.70 5.32
N ALA A 74 0.40 3.44 6.29
CA ALA A 74 1.17 3.95 7.42
C ALA A 74 0.32 3.94 8.68
N VAL A 75 0.94 3.86 9.86
CA VAL A 75 0.25 3.83 11.16
C VAL A 75 0.76 4.98 12.02
N ASP A 76 -0.17 5.74 12.64
CA ASP A 76 0.17 6.79 13.58
C ASP A 76 0.37 6.28 15.02
N SER A 77 0.77 7.19 15.90
CA SER A 77 0.99 6.86 17.33
C SER A 77 -0.29 6.46 18.08
N ALA A 78 -1.47 6.70 17.53
CA ALA A 78 -2.75 6.24 18.06
C ALA A 78 -3.21 4.90 17.46
N ASN A 79 -2.37 4.23 16.64
CA ASN A 79 -2.70 3.05 15.85
C ASN A 79 -3.83 3.26 14.83
N ASN A 80 -4.00 4.48 14.33
CA ASN A 80 -4.85 4.70 13.16
C ASN A 80 -4.07 4.32 11.89
N LEU A 81 -4.73 3.60 11.00
CA LEU A 81 -4.20 3.17 9.72
C LEU A 81 -4.55 4.19 8.64
N TYR A 82 -3.55 4.68 7.95
CA TYR A 82 -3.66 5.51 6.75
C TYR A 82 -3.41 4.65 5.52
N VAL A 83 -4.29 4.72 4.55
CA VAL A 83 -4.20 3.97 3.29
C VAL A 83 -4.26 4.96 2.14
N ILE A 84 -3.28 4.93 1.24
CA ILE A 84 -3.33 5.67 -0.01
C ILE A 84 -3.57 4.72 -1.18
N HIS A 85 -4.43 5.13 -2.11
CA HIS A 85 -4.64 4.44 -3.37
C HIS A 85 -4.32 5.35 -4.57
N GLU A 86 -4.08 4.77 -5.73
CA GLU A 86 -3.71 5.51 -6.92
C GLU A 86 -4.79 6.54 -7.33
N GLY A 87 -6.05 6.18 -7.16
CA GLY A 87 -7.17 6.99 -7.62
C GLY A 87 -7.30 7.02 -9.15
N ARG A 88 -8.24 7.84 -9.64
CA ARG A 88 -8.48 8.07 -11.06
C ARG A 88 -8.62 9.56 -11.34
N ALA A 89 -7.89 10.06 -12.31
CA ALA A 89 -7.88 11.49 -12.63
C ALA A 89 -9.26 12.08 -12.99
N ASN A 90 -10.21 11.26 -13.38
CA ASN A 90 -11.61 11.68 -13.66
C ASN A 90 -12.51 11.70 -12.40
N LEU A 91 -12.03 11.23 -11.25
CA LEU A 91 -12.76 11.24 -9.98
C LEU A 91 -12.18 12.32 -9.05
N LYS A 92 -12.15 13.57 -9.49
CA LYS A 92 -11.45 14.66 -8.79
C LYS A 92 -11.89 14.90 -7.35
N ASP A 93 -13.15 14.65 -7.05
CA ASP A 93 -13.72 14.86 -5.71
C ASP A 93 -13.60 13.62 -4.81
N HIS A 94 -13.17 12.48 -5.35
CA HIS A 94 -12.96 11.27 -4.57
C HIS A 94 -11.63 11.34 -3.81
N PRO A 95 -11.61 11.04 -2.50
CA PRO A 95 -10.38 11.08 -1.72
C PRO A 95 -9.40 9.98 -2.16
N SER A 96 -8.09 10.24 -2.02
CA SER A 96 -7.04 9.24 -2.25
C SER A 96 -6.48 8.65 -0.97
N ILE A 97 -6.73 9.26 0.18
CA ILE A 97 -6.26 8.82 1.49
C ILE A 97 -7.45 8.51 2.38
N PHE A 98 -7.44 7.35 3.00
CA PHE A 98 -8.46 6.86 3.90
C PHE A 98 -7.85 6.53 5.25
N VAL A 99 -8.53 6.88 6.33
CA VAL A 99 -8.07 6.65 7.70
C VAL A 99 -9.06 5.75 8.42
N PHE A 100 -8.52 4.74 9.07
CA PHE A 100 -9.27 3.75 9.85
C PHE A 100 -8.68 3.66 11.27
N ASP A 101 -9.50 3.27 12.22
CA ASP A 101 -9.01 2.93 13.55
C ASP A 101 -8.32 1.55 13.56
N SER A 102 -7.73 1.17 14.70
CA SER A 102 -7.02 -0.11 14.88
C SER A 102 -7.89 -1.35 14.65
N LYS A 103 -9.22 -1.18 14.59
CA LYS A 103 -10.20 -2.23 14.32
C LYS A 103 -10.69 -2.21 12.87
N GLY A 104 -10.14 -1.34 12.03
CA GLY A 104 -10.52 -1.20 10.62
C GLY A 104 -11.81 -0.39 10.39
N LYS A 105 -12.34 0.29 11.40
CA LYS A 105 -13.50 1.16 11.24
C LYS A 105 -13.08 2.49 10.62
N PHE A 106 -13.81 2.94 9.61
CA PHE A 106 -13.59 4.21 8.94
C PHE A 106 -13.70 5.41 9.88
N ILE A 107 -12.73 6.32 9.79
CA ILE A 107 -12.68 7.59 10.55
C ILE A 107 -12.96 8.77 9.63
N ARG A 108 -12.16 8.92 8.54
CA ARG A 108 -12.24 10.02 7.57
C ARG A 108 -11.50 9.69 6.29
N ALA A 109 -11.71 10.52 5.26
CA ALA A 109 -10.95 10.46 4.02
C ALA A 109 -10.67 11.88 3.50
N PHE A 110 -9.54 12.04 2.78
CA PHE A 110 -9.06 13.31 2.21
C PHE A 110 -8.04 13.03 1.09
N GLY A 111 -7.36 14.07 0.60
CA GLY A 111 -6.27 13.90 -0.36
C GLY A 111 -6.74 13.84 -1.81
N GLN A 112 -7.84 14.53 -2.16
CA GLN A 112 -8.37 14.61 -3.53
C GLN A 112 -7.33 15.10 -4.53
N GLN A 113 -6.37 15.94 -4.08
CA GLN A 113 -5.28 16.43 -4.93
C GLN A 113 -4.32 15.34 -5.44
N PHE A 114 -4.36 14.14 -4.87
CA PHE A 114 -3.54 13.01 -5.30
C PHE A 114 -4.26 12.06 -6.27
N GLN A 115 -5.48 12.35 -6.66
CA GLN A 115 -6.25 11.50 -7.57
C GLN A 115 -5.56 11.30 -8.92
N GLY A 116 -5.39 10.04 -9.29
CA GLY A 116 -4.67 9.63 -10.50
C GLY A 116 -3.15 9.58 -10.34
N GLY A 117 -2.66 9.49 -9.09
CA GLY A 117 -1.22 9.42 -8.83
C GLY A 117 -0.81 9.16 -7.39
N GLY A 118 -1.76 8.94 -6.46
CA GLY A 118 -1.43 8.64 -5.07
C GLY A 118 -0.54 7.41 -4.94
N HIS A 119 0.59 7.51 -4.21
CA HIS A 119 1.57 6.44 -4.14
C HIS A 119 2.15 6.24 -2.73
N GLY A 120 3.20 6.96 -2.33
CA GLY A 120 3.83 6.82 -1.03
C GLY A 120 3.10 7.61 0.05
N ILE A 121 2.97 7.03 1.23
CA ILE A 121 2.49 7.71 2.44
C ILE A 121 3.26 7.19 3.65
N GLU A 122 3.76 8.11 4.46
CA GLU A 122 4.48 7.80 5.68
C GLU A 122 4.03 8.72 6.81
N VAL A 123 3.96 8.20 8.04
CA VAL A 123 3.77 9.00 9.25
C VAL A 123 5.13 9.29 9.87
N ARG A 124 5.38 10.56 10.16
CA ARG A 124 6.58 11.00 10.85
C ARG A 124 6.25 11.80 12.10
N LYS A 125 6.88 11.42 13.21
CA LYS A 125 6.86 12.21 14.43
C LYS A 125 7.94 13.31 14.38
N GLU A 126 7.55 14.55 14.63
CA GLU A 126 8.42 15.71 14.72
C GLU A 126 8.13 16.47 16.03
N GLY A 127 9.05 16.36 16.98
CA GLY A 127 8.78 16.84 18.33
C GLY A 127 7.60 16.10 18.98
N ASN A 128 6.55 16.86 19.32
CA ASN A 128 5.32 16.32 19.92
C ASN A 128 4.18 16.08 18.92
N GLU A 129 4.38 16.42 17.64
CA GLU A 129 3.37 16.29 16.58
C GLU A 129 3.74 15.20 15.59
N GLU A 130 2.73 14.71 14.89
CA GLU A 130 2.87 13.75 13.80
C GLU A 130 2.35 14.36 12.50
N PHE A 131 3.05 14.08 11.43
CA PHE A 131 2.73 14.55 10.09
C PHE A 131 2.71 13.39 9.09
N LEU A 132 1.91 13.56 8.05
CA LEU A 132 1.93 12.71 6.87
C LEU A 132 2.90 13.30 5.85
N TYR A 133 3.75 12.45 5.30
CA TYR A 133 4.52 12.72 4.09
C TYR A 133 3.91 11.89 2.98
N VAL A 134 3.46 12.55 1.92
CA VAL A 134 2.71 11.92 0.83
C VAL A 134 3.39 12.26 -0.48
N CYS A 135 3.59 11.27 -1.35
CA CYS A 135 4.02 11.53 -2.71
C CYS A 135 3.04 10.96 -3.73
N ALA A 136 3.03 11.59 -4.90
CA ALA A 136 2.20 11.20 -6.01
C ALA A 136 2.99 11.24 -7.32
N TYR A 137 2.71 10.27 -8.18
CA TYR A 137 3.34 10.10 -9.48
C TYR A 137 2.33 10.29 -10.63
N GLN A 138 2.64 9.84 -11.82
CA GLN A 138 1.79 9.92 -13.01
C GLN A 138 1.31 11.33 -13.37
N GLN A 139 0.10 11.71 -12.96
CA GLN A 139 -0.54 12.96 -13.36
C GLN A 139 -0.23 14.11 -12.40
N VAL A 140 -0.07 13.81 -11.14
CA VAL A 140 0.09 14.82 -10.07
C VAL A 140 1.55 15.19 -9.84
N LYS A 141 2.45 14.23 -9.72
CA LYS A 141 3.91 14.37 -9.63
C LYS A 141 4.35 15.41 -8.59
N SER A 142 3.91 15.23 -7.37
CA SER A 142 4.26 16.10 -6.23
C SER A 142 4.58 15.30 -5.00
N PHE A 143 5.14 15.95 -4.01
CA PHE A 143 5.18 15.45 -2.65
C PHE A 143 4.79 16.56 -1.68
N GLU A 144 4.18 16.16 -0.55
CA GLU A 144 3.58 17.09 0.41
C GLU A 144 3.82 16.61 1.83
N LYS A 145 4.02 17.56 2.73
CA LYS A 145 3.86 17.36 4.18
C LYS A 145 2.48 17.86 4.58
N MET A 146 1.76 17.06 5.33
CA MET A 146 0.39 17.34 5.75
C MET A 146 0.22 17.08 7.25
N THR A 147 -0.75 17.74 7.88
CA THR A 147 -1.22 17.31 9.20
C THR A 147 -1.91 15.95 9.08
N LEU A 148 -2.06 15.23 10.21
CA LEU A 148 -2.84 13.98 10.23
C LEU A 148 -4.33 14.18 9.86
N LYS A 149 -4.80 15.42 9.81
CA LYS A 149 -6.16 15.78 9.38
C LYS A 149 -6.29 16.02 7.88
N GLY A 150 -5.17 16.05 7.15
CA GLY A 150 -5.14 16.27 5.70
C GLY A 150 -4.93 17.72 5.28
N GLU A 151 -4.53 18.62 6.19
CA GLU A 151 -4.18 20.00 5.86
C GLU A 151 -2.75 20.06 5.35
N THR A 152 -2.53 20.65 4.19
CA THR A 152 -1.18 20.78 3.59
C THR A 152 -0.35 21.79 4.39
N VAL A 153 0.78 21.35 4.92
CA VAL A 153 1.80 22.22 5.54
C VAL A 153 2.68 22.85 4.46
N TRP A 154 3.19 22.03 3.56
CA TRP A 154 3.87 22.47 2.35
C TRP A 154 3.74 21.41 1.24
N LYS A 155 3.86 21.89 -0.01
CA LYS A 155 3.87 21.10 -1.24
C LYS A 155 5.10 21.41 -2.06
N ARG A 156 5.67 20.40 -2.69
CA ARG A 156 6.82 20.51 -3.60
C ARG A 156 6.58 19.72 -4.88
N LEU A 157 7.21 20.19 -5.94
CA LEU A 157 7.34 19.52 -7.23
C LEU A 157 8.77 19.02 -7.42
N ALA A 158 9.14 18.63 -8.63
CA ALA A 158 10.52 18.22 -8.94
C ALA A 158 11.53 19.31 -8.53
N PRO A 159 12.67 18.94 -7.93
CA PRO A 159 13.69 19.91 -7.54
C PRO A 159 14.42 20.43 -8.78
N LYS A 160 14.15 21.68 -9.14
CA LYS A 160 14.79 22.34 -10.28
C LYS A 160 16.31 22.42 -10.11
N GLU A 161 16.76 22.61 -8.89
CA GLU A 161 18.16 22.77 -8.49
C GLU A 161 18.99 21.51 -8.76
N SER A 162 18.33 20.35 -8.87
CA SER A 162 19.01 19.07 -9.15
C SER A 162 19.61 18.98 -10.56
N GLY A 163 19.10 19.77 -11.50
CA GLY A 163 19.48 19.69 -12.92
C GLY A 163 19.05 18.40 -13.64
N VAL A 164 18.30 17.52 -12.98
CA VAL A 164 17.93 16.19 -13.49
C VAL A 164 16.69 16.24 -14.37
N TYR A 165 15.75 17.13 -14.07
CA TYR A 165 14.40 17.08 -14.61
C TYR A 165 14.15 18.07 -15.74
N HIS A 166 13.24 17.68 -16.63
CA HIS A 166 12.70 18.62 -17.60
C HIS A 166 12.04 19.81 -16.88
N PRO A 167 12.22 21.06 -17.36
CA PRO A 167 11.71 22.26 -16.68
C PRO A 167 10.22 22.25 -16.31
N GLU A 168 9.37 21.59 -17.12
CA GLU A 168 7.94 21.43 -16.83
C GLU A 168 7.67 20.72 -15.50
N GLU A 169 8.54 19.81 -15.05
CA GLU A 169 8.32 19.00 -13.86
C GLU A 169 8.35 19.83 -12.57
N ALA A 170 9.03 20.98 -12.60
CA ALA A 170 9.09 21.92 -11.47
C ALA A 170 7.94 22.97 -11.46
N THR A 171 7.08 22.99 -12.47
CA THR A 171 6.03 24.01 -12.60
C THR A 171 4.66 23.43 -12.92
N THR A 172 4.53 22.75 -14.06
CA THR A 172 3.27 22.20 -14.59
C THR A 172 3.48 20.77 -15.09
N PRO A 173 3.75 19.81 -14.19
CA PRO A 173 4.05 18.43 -14.59
C PRO A 173 2.86 17.81 -15.33
N LYS A 174 3.18 17.02 -16.36
CA LYS A 174 2.19 16.29 -17.16
C LYS A 174 2.36 14.80 -17.00
N LYS A 175 1.34 14.03 -17.36
CA LYS A 175 1.41 12.56 -17.41
C LYS A 175 2.39 12.11 -18.51
N LYS A 176 3.67 12.17 -18.22
CA LYS A 176 4.75 11.68 -19.08
C LYS A 176 5.71 10.84 -18.24
N TRP A 177 6.25 9.80 -18.83
CA TRP A 177 7.26 8.92 -18.24
C TRP A 177 8.60 9.14 -18.94
N GLY A 178 9.69 9.00 -18.20
CA GLY A 178 11.05 9.19 -18.73
C GLY A 178 12.06 9.36 -17.60
N ARG A 179 13.35 9.29 -17.93
CA ARG A 179 14.44 9.48 -16.96
C ARG A 179 14.62 10.96 -16.57
N ASP A 180 14.05 11.86 -17.33
CA ASP A 180 13.97 13.30 -17.07
C ASP A 180 12.63 13.72 -16.46
N ARG A 181 11.86 12.79 -15.93
CA ARG A 181 10.54 13.01 -15.32
C ARG A 181 10.55 12.66 -13.85
N PHE A 182 9.84 13.45 -13.05
CA PHE A 182 9.71 13.25 -11.62
C PHE A 182 8.53 12.32 -11.31
N LEU A 183 8.82 11.14 -10.78
CA LEU A 183 7.81 10.10 -10.49
C LEU A 183 8.16 9.43 -9.14
N PRO A 184 7.99 10.18 -8.02
CA PRO A 184 8.43 9.74 -6.69
C PRO A 184 7.62 8.56 -6.17
N THR A 185 8.26 7.76 -5.34
CA THR A 185 7.68 6.51 -4.82
C THR A 185 7.57 6.44 -3.31
N ASN A 186 8.61 6.73 -2.55
CA ASN A 186 8.55 6.65 -1.09
C ASN A 186 9.61 7.50 -0.38
N PHE A 187 9.51 7.59 0.96
CA PHE A 187 10.33 8.42 1.85
C PHE A 187 11.11 7.58 2.85
N ALA A 188 12.22 8.13 3.35
CA ALA A 188 12.90 7.71 4.56
C ALA A 188 13.36 8.92 5.38
N PHE A 189 13.36 8.82 6.71
CA PHE A 189 13.57 9.95 7.59
C PHE A 189 14.84 9.84 8.43
N LEU A 190 15.62 10.92 8.43
CA LEU A 190 16.86 11.03 9.17
C LEU A 190 16.63 11.65 10.55
N ASP A 191 17.52 11.36 11.50
CA ASP A 191 17.40 11.83 12.89
C ASP A 191 17.55 13.35 13.04
N ASN A 192 18.25 13.99 12.12
CA ASN A 192 18.44 15.45 12.11
C ASN A 192 17.23 16.24 11.58
N GLY A 193 16.15 15.54 11.23
CA GLY A 193 14.96 16.17 10.66
C GLY A 193 14.88 16.14 9.14
N ASP A 194 15.96 15.89 8.43
CA ASP A 194 15.99 15.74 6.98
C ASP A 194 15.25 14.47 6.53
N PHE A 195 15.00 14.36 5.24
CA PHE A 195 14.43 13.15 4.66
C PHE A 195 15.00 12.83 3.26
N LEU A 196 14.86 11.58 2.90
CA LEU A 196 15.16 11.07 1.57
C LEU A 196 13.86 10.79 0.82
N LEU A 197 13.82 11.13 -0.46
CA LEU A 197 12.71 10.81 -1.37
C LEU A 197 13.25 10.08 -2.58
N VAL A 198 12.70 8.91 -2.86
CA VAL A 198 13.09 8.11 -4.03
C VAL A 198 12.26 8.52 -5.23
N ASP A 199 12.90 8.83 -6.36
CA ASP A 199 12.24 8.96 -7.65
C ASP A 199 12.31 7.63 -8.41
N GLY A 200 11.50 6.68 -7.97
CA GLY A 200 11.61 5.26 -8.36
C GLY A 200 11.08 4.93 -9.74
N TYR A 201 10.22 5.74 -10.33
CA TYR A 201 9.73 5.54 -11.69
C TYR A 201 10.27 6.57 -12.69
N GLY A 202 10.82 7.68 -12.17
CA GLY A 202 11.38 8.75 -12.96
C GLY A 202 12.89 8.59 -13.19
N SER A 203 13.69 9.40 -12.53
CA SER A 203 15.13 9.52 -12.74
C SER A 203 15.96 8.40 -12.12
N PHE A 204 15.39 7.65 -11.16
CA PHE A 204 16.07 6.64 -10.34
C PHE A 204 17.11 7.21 -9.36
N TYR A 205 17.07 8.51 -9.09
CA TYR A 205 17.86 9.13 -8.03
C TYR A 205 17.12 9.09 -6.70
N ILE A 206 17.91 9.11 -5.62
CA ILE A 206 17.46 9.36 -4.27
C ILE A 206 17.79 10.82 -3.95
N HIS A 207 16.77 11.61 -3.65
CA HIS A 207 16.89 13.03 -3.33
C HIS A 207 16.91 13.24 -1.83
N HIS A 208 17.82 14.05 -1.34
CA HIS A 208 17.93 14.47 0.04
C HIS A 208 17.38 15.89 0.20
N TYR A 209 16.44 16.05 1.10
CA TYR A 209 15.80 17.31 1.45
C TYR A 209 16.01 17.62 2.94
N ASP A 210 16.01 18.91 3.29
CA ASP A 210 15.87 19.30 4.69
C ASP A 210 14.43 19.11 5.20
N LYS A 211 14.21 19.34 6.50
CA LYS A 211 12.89 19.21 7.17
C LYS A 211 11.80 20.10 6.57
N ASP A 212 12.17 21.20 5.90
CA ASP A 212 11.27 22.17 5.31
C ASP A 212 10.99 21.88 3.81
N GLY A 213 11.54 20.78 3.30
CA GLY A 213 11.37 20.33 1.92
C GLY A 213 12.24 21.09 0.92
N ASN A 214 13.34 21.71 1.35
CA ASN A 214 14.34 22.31 0.46
C ASN A 214 15.33 21.24 0.02
N TRP A 215 15.60 21.17 -1.27
CA TRP A 215 16.50 20.19 -1.85
C TRP A 215 17.97 20.47 -1.48
N LYS A 216 18.74 19.44 -1.16
CA LYS A 216 20.15 19.51 -0.78
C LYS A 216 21.08 18.85 -1.79
N ARG A 217 20.80 17.61 -2.14
CA ARG A 217 21.60 16.79 -3.06
C ARG A 217 20.83 15.58 -3.56
N HIS A 218 21.40 14.84 -4.49
CA HIS A 218 20.95 13.50 -4.86
C HIS A 218 22.13 12.55 -4.98
N PHE A 219 21.82 11.25 -4.98
CA PHE A 219 22.78 10.17 -5.23
C PHE A 219 22.07 9.00 -5.93
N GLY A 220 22.82 7.96 -6.29
CA GLY A 220 22.27 6.81 -6.99
C GLY A 220 22.18 7.02 -8.51
N GLY A 221 20.97 6.95 -9.05
CA GLY A 221 20.69 7.08 -10.48
C GLY A 221 20.61 5.75 -11.22
N PRO A 222 20.24 5.78 -12.52
CA PRO A 222 19.99 4.58 -13.30
C PRO A 222 21.27 3.78 -13.60
N GLY A 223 21.19 2.46 -13.60
CA GLY A 223 22.29 1.57 -13.96
C GLY A 223 22.21 0.20 -13.33
N LYS A 224 23.23 -0.63 -13.61
CA LYS A 224 23.40 -2.02 -13.14
C LYS A 224 24.65 -2.11 -12.27
N GLY A 225 24.86 -1.46 -11.32
CA GLY A 225 26.07 -1.54 -10.52
C GLY A 225 25.84 -1.14 -9.08
N GLU A 226 26.92 -1.11 -8.36
CA GLU A 226 26.97 -0.68 -6.98
C GLU A 226 26.45 0.77 -6.85
N GLY A 227 25.40 0.96 -6.04
CA GLY A 227 24.75 2.25 -5.85
C GLY A 227 24.03 2.79 -7.09
N LYS A 228 23.75 1.93 -8.10
CA LYS A 228 22.93 2.24 -9.26
C LYS A 228 21.68 1.38 -9.26
N PHE A 229 20.59 1.88 -9.83
CA PHE A 229 19.27 1.30 -9.63
C PHE A 229 18.49 1.12 -10.93
N ALA A 230 17.56 0.15 -10.88
CA ALA A 230 16.45 0.02 -11.82
C ALA A 230 15.14 -0.04 -11.02
N THR A 231 14.40 1.05 -11.06
CA THR A 231 13.19 1.23 -10.26
C THR A 231 13.46 1.09 -8.75
N PRO A 232 14.31 1.94 -8.14
CA PRO A 232 14.43 2.02 -6.68
C PRO A 232 13.06 2.44 -6.15
N HIS A 233 12.40 1.58 -5.37
CA HIS A 233 10.98 1.80 -5.09
C HIS A 233 10.71 2.18 -3.64
N GLY A 234 11.08 1.31 -2.71
CA GLY A 234 11.04 1.59 -1.28
C GLY A 234 12.42 2.02 -0.77
N ILE A 235 12.42 2.77 0.31
CA ILE A 235 13.63 3.23 0.99
C ILE A 235 13.36 3.28 2.49
N TRP A 236 14.35 2.91 3.29
CA TRP A 236 14.28 2.92 4.74
C TRP A 236 15.61 3.28 5.38
N ILE A 237 15.59 3.87 6.57
CA ILE A 237 16.77 4.00 7.42
C ILE A 237 16.78 2.83 8.40
N ASP A 238 17.64 1.85 8.17
CA ASP A 238 17.81 0.71 9.05
C ASP A 238 18.60 1.13 10.30
N LYS A 239 17.92 1.14 11.43
CA LYS A 239 18.44 1.52 12.75
C LYS A 239 18.61 0.32 13.70
N ARG A 240 18.45 -0.90 13.20
CA ARG A 240 18.52 -2.12 14.00
C ARG A 240 19.95 -2.39 14.52
N LYS A 241 20.96 -1.79 13.92
CA LYS A 241 22.36 -1.84 14.31
C LYS A 241 22.84 -0.47 14.78
N GLU A 242 23.94 -0.45 15.49
CA GLU A 242 24.56 0.79 15.97
C GLU A 242 24.87 1.76 14.82
N LYS A 243 25.43 1.23 13.72
CA LYS A 243 25.65 1.99 12.50
C LYS A 243 24.42 1.92 11.61
N GLN A 244 23.76 3.06 11.45
CA GLN A 244 22.59 3.19 10.56
C GLN A 244 22.99 3.00 9.09
N GLU A 245 22.08 2.42 8.31
CA GLU A 245 22.26 2.19 6.87
C GLU A 245 20.99 2.60 6.12
N ILE A 246 21.17 3.08 4.88
CA ILE A 246 20.06 3.31 3.96
C ILE A 246 19.80 1.99 3.23
N VAL A 247 18.57 1.46 3.33
CA VAL A 247 18.13 0.28 2.59
C VAL A 247 17.25 0.71 1.43
N ILE A 248 17.51 0.23 0.23
CA ILE A 248 16.77 0.56 -0.99
C ILE A 248 16.27 -0.71 -1.65
N CYS A 249 14.96 -0.78 -1.89
CA CYS A 249 14.35 -1.79 -2.75
C CYS A 249 14.69 -1.49 -4.21
N ASP A 250 15.73 -2.08 -4.74
CA ASP A 250 16.08 -2.00 -6.16
C ASP A 250 15.23 -3.02 -6.93
N ARG A 251 13.96 -2.62 -7.13
CA ARG A 251 12.86 -3.52 -7.46
C ARG A 251 13.07 -4.31 -8.75
N ALA A 252 13.46 -3.63 -9.82
CA ALA A 252 13.62 -4.29 -11.11
C ALA A 252 14.90 -5.14 -11.21
N HIS A 253 15.84 -4.96 -10.28
CA HIS A 253 16.99 -5.85 -10.13
C HIS A 253 16.72 -7.01 -9.15
N HIS A 254 15.55 -7.04 -8.50
CA HIS A 254 15.18 -8.07 -7.53
C HIS A 254 16.12 -8.13 -6.30
N THR A 255 16.59 -6.97 -5.83
CA THR A 255 17.60 -6.86 -4.77
C THR A 255 17.23 -5.80 -3.73
N LEU A 256 17.83 -5.92 -2.55
CA LEU A 256 18.00 -4.81 -1.63
C LEU A 256 19.45 -4.32 -1.75
N GLN A 257 19.64 -3.03 -1.93
CA GLN A 257 20.95 -2.39 -1.81
C GLN A 257 21.04 -1.63 -0.48
N PHE A 258 22.18 -1.76 0.17
CA PHE A 258 22.50 -1.07 1.41
C PHE A 258 23.58 -0.03 1.15
N LEU A 259 23.34 1.18 1.61
CA LEU A 259 24.25 2.31 1.49
C LEU A 259 24.55 2.88 2.87
N ASP A 260 25.68 3.54 3.02
CA ASP A 260 25.92 4.36 4.21
C ASP A 260 25.07 5.65 4.18
N MET A 261 25.11 6.41 5.26
CA MET A 261 24.28 7.63 5.39
C MET A 261 24.70 8.75 4.43
N ASP A 262 25.86 8.64 3.80
CA ASP A 262 26.31 9.53 2.73
C ASP A 262 25.84 9.08 1.34
N GLY A 263 25.22 7.90 1.23
CA GLY A 263 24.72 7.32 -0.01
C GLY A 263 25.80 6.51 -0.77
N LYS A 264 26.91 6.14 -0.11
CA LYS A 264 27.93 5.27 -0.67
C LYS A 264 27.52 3.81 -0.51
N TYR A 265 27.68 3.02 -1.57
CA TYR A 265 27.36 1.60 -1.61
C TYR A 265 28.15 0.79 -0.54
N LEU A 266 27.43 -0.12 0.12
CA LEU A 266 28.00 -1.06 1.08
C LEU A 266 27.88 -2.52 0.61
N ARG A 267 26.68 -2.97 0.24
CA ARG A 267 26.41 -4.35 -0.20
C ARG A 267 25.05 -4.49 -0.91
N THR A 268 24.87 -5.62 -1.57
CA THR A 268 23.60 -6.04 -2.20
C THR A 268 23.16 -7.38 -1.64
N MET A 269 21.87 -7.51 -1.35
CA MET A 269 21.21 -8.77 -1.05
C MET A 269 20.28 -9.16 -2.20
N THR A 270 20.32 -10.43 -2.60
CA THR A 270 19.55 -10.99 -3.72
C THR A 270 18.48 -11.97 -3.23
N GLY A 271 17.63 -12.45 -4.14
CA GLY A 271 16.63 -13.49 -3.83
C GLY A 271 15.23 -12.96 -3.52
N TYR A 272 14.98 -11.68 -3.80
CA TYR A 272 13.67 -11.05 -3.63
C TYR A 272 12.85 -11.08 -4.91
N GLY A 273 11.52 -11.15 -4.75
CA GLY A 273 10.55 -11.13 -5.84
C GLY A 273 9.95 -9.75 -6.07
N LEU A 274 10.67 -8.82 -6.71
CA LEU A 274 10.26 -7.42 -6.89
C LEU A 274 9.99 -6.74 -5.54
N PRO A 275 11.01 -6.53 -4.68
CA PRO A 275 10.84 -5.88 -3.37
C PRO A 275 10.27 -4.48 -3.56
N ALA A 276 9.23 -4.14 -2.80
CA ALA A 276 8.47 -2.92 -3.05
C ALA A 276 8.69 -1.83 -2.00
N ASN A 277 8.75 -2.21 -0.72
CA ASN A 277 9.06 -1.28 0.36
C ASN A 277 9.81 -1.97 1.49
N VAL A 278 10.11 -1.22 2.54
CA VAL A 278 10.77 -1.70 3.76
C VAL A 278 10.18 -0.97 4.96
N ASP A 279 9.95 -1.70 6.05
CA ASP A 279 9.66 -1.16 7.38
C ASP A 279 10.42 -1.96 8.45
N SER A 280 10.49 -1.47 9.67
CA SER A 280 11.16 -2.17 10.77
C SER A 280 10.42 -2.06 12.09
N PHE A 281 10.48 -3.13 12.86
CA PHE A 281 9.96 -3.18 14.23
C PHE A 281 10.92 -3.99 15.11
N GLN A 282 11.47 -3.34 16.15
CA GLN A 282 12.51 -3.93 16.97
C GLN A 282 13.69 -4.41 16.11
N ASP A 283 14.06 -5.68 16.20
CA ASP A 283 15.17 -6.29 15.42
C ASP A 283 14.72 -6.85 14.05
N LEU A 284 13.46 -6.69 13.68
CA LEU A 284 12.92 -7.18 12.41
C LEU A 284 12.92 -6.11 11.32
N LEU A 285 13.30 -6.51 10.11
CA LEU A 285 13.07 -5.77 8.87
C LEU A 285 11.99 -6.48 8.04
N LEU A 286 11.01 -5.73 7.59
CA LEU A 286 9.87 -6.18 6.82
C LEU A 286 10.04 -5.79 5.35
N VAL A 287 9.90 -6.75 4.44
CA VAL A 287 10.03 -6.51 2.99
C VAL A 287 8.82 -7.09 2.25
N PRO A 288 7.84 -6.28 1.85
CA PRO A 288 6.79 -6.72 0.94
C PRO A 288 7.35 -6.91 -0.48
N GLU A 289 6.99 -8.01 -1.11
CA GLU A 289 7.44 -8.38 -2.45
C GLU A 289 6.23 -8.52 -3.39
N LEU A 290 6.25 -7.81 -4.52
CA LEU A 290 5.17 -7.92 -5.51
C LEU A 290 4.99 -9.35 -6.06
N HIS A 291 5.98 -10.22 -5.90
CA HIS A 291 5.84 -11.64 -6.17
C HIS A 291 5.23 -12.38 -4.98
N ALA A 292 4.12 -11.86 -4.45
CA ALA A 292 3.18 -12.55 -3.59
C ALA A 292 3.74 -13.11 -2.27
N ARG A 293 4.61 -12.38 -1.59
CA ARG A 293 5.03 -12.74 -0.23
C ARG A 293 5.52 -11.52 0.55
N ILE A 294 5.63 -11.68 1.86
CA ILE A 294 6.32 -10.75 2.75
C ILE A 294 7.48 -11.49 3.39
N THR A 295 8.67 -10.93 3.30
CA THR A 295 9.88 -11.48 3.92
C THR A 295 10.22 -10.70 5.17
N LEU A 296 10.46 -11.41 6.29
CA LEU A 296 11.00 -10.87 7.53
C LEU A 296 12.48 -11.24 7.66
N LEU A 297 13.30 -10.27 8.01
CA LEU A 297 14.72 -10.42 8.23
C LEU A 297 15.05 -10.10 9.69
N ASP A 298 15.97 -10.86 10.29
CA ASP A 298 16.55 -10.55 11.59
C ASP A 298 17.58 -9.40 11.50
N LYS A 299 18.17 -9.05 12.63
CA LYS A 299 19.19 -8.01 12.75
C LYS A 299 20.44 -8.26 11.89
N GLU A 300 20.78 -9.52 11.64
CA GLU A 300 21.87 -9.96 10.78
C GLU A 300 21.50 -10.01 9.30
N ASN A 301 20.22 -9.71 8.97
CA ASN A 301 19.60 -9.82 7.66
C ASN A 301 19.39 -11.26 7.17
N ASN A 302 19.33 -12.26 8.06
CA ASN A 302 18.88 -13.59 7.70
C ASN A 302 17.36 -13.61 7.55
N VAL A 303 16.84 -14.40 6.60
CA VAL A 303 15.40 -14.62 6.46
C VAL A 303 14.91 -15.46 7.62
N VAL A 304 14.04 -14.90 8.47
CA VAL A 304 13.43 -15.59 9.62
C VAL A 304 12.01 -16.09 9.33
N ALA A 305 11.30 -15.43 8.42
CA ALA A 305 9.98 -15.89 7.96
C ALA A 305 9.66 -15.37 6.56
N GLN A 306 8.84 -16.13 5.83
CA GLN A 306 8.16 -15.70 4.61
C GLN A 306 6.67 -15.92 4.78
N LEU A 307 5.90 -14.82 4.75
CA LEU A 307 4.50 -14.80 5.12
C LEU A 307 3.61 -14.77 3.88
N GLY A 308 2.52 -15.55 3.91
CA GLY A 308 1.49 -15.55 2.86
C GLY A 308 1.99 -15.92 1.46
N ASP A 309 3.10 -16.63 1.36
CA ASP A 309 3.82 -16.96 0.10
C ASP A 309 2.93 -17.70 -0.89
N ASP A 310 2.82 -17.12 -2.09
CA ASP A 310 2.13 -17.67 -3.25
C ASP A 310 2.90 -17.37 -4.56
N VAL A 311 4.21 -17.19 -4.45
CA VAL A 311 5.10 -16.78 -5.54
C VAL A 311 4.89 -17.63 -6.79
N LYS A 312 4.95 -18.94 -6.68
CA LYS A 312 4.83 -19.84 -7.83
C LYS A 312 3.53 -19.61 -8.59
N ARG A 313 2.39 -19.57 -7.88
CA ARG A 313 1.08 -19.42 -8.53
C ARG A 313 0.89 -18.04 -9.16
N VAL A 314 1.29 -16.99 -8.46
CA VAL A 314 1.09 -15.62 -8.92
C VAL A 314 2.00 -15.28 -10.11
N THR A 315 3.25 -15.74 -10.12
CA THR A 315 4.19 -15.45 -11.19
C THR A 315 3.94 -16.23 -12.47
N THR A 316 3.30 -17.43 -12.37
CA THR A 316 2.98 -18.27 -13.54
C THR A 316 1.52 -18.19 -13.96
N GLY A 317 0.64 -17.68 -13.09
CA GLY A 317 -0.81 -17.62 -13.33
C GLY A 317 -1.22 -16.45 -14.22
N LYS A 318 -2.34 -16.62 -14.93
CA LYS A 318 -2.90 -15.57 -15.79
C LYS A 318 -3.94 -14.74 -15.03
N ASN A 319 -3.82 -13.41 -15.12
CA ASN A 319 -4.78 -12.44 -14.59
C ASN A 319 -5.13 -12.65 -13.10
N ILE A 320 -4.14 -13.00 -12.26
CA ILE A 320 -4.38 -13.17 -10.82
C ILE A 320 -4.67 -11.79 -10.18
N ARG A 321 -3.94 -10.76 -10.59
CA ARG A 321 -4.11 -9.38 -10.10
C ARG A 321 -5.51 -8.81 -10.34
N GLY A 322 -6.08 -9.09 -11.52
CA GLY A 322 -7.34 -8.48 -11.97
C GLY A 322 -8.61 -9.25 -11.62
N ASP A 323 -8.48 -10.48 -11.12
CA ASP A 323 -9.62 -11.37 -10.86
C ASP A 323 -9.64 -11.82 -9.40
N SER A 324 -10.46 -11.15 -8.59
CA SER A 324 -10.56 -11.45 -7.15
C SER A 324 -11.06 -12.87 -6.84
N LYS A 325 -11.72 -13.54 -7.78
CA LYS A 325 -12.14 -14.94 -7.62
C LYS A 325 -10.95 -15.93 -7.59
N LYS A 326 -9.79 -15.48 -8.05
CA LYS A 326 -8.54 -16.26 -8.03
C LYS A 326 -7.70 -16.00 -6.79
N TRP A 327 -8.10 -15.06 -5.92
CA TRP A 327 -7.37 -14.80 -4.70
C TRP A 327 -7.65 -15.89 -3.68
N ILE A 328 -6.60 -16.34 -3.00
CA ILE A 328 -6.69 -17.41 -2.00
C ILE A 328 -6.59 -16.77 -0.62
N ASP A 329 -7.46 -17.19 0.29
CA ASP A 329 -7.43 -16.75 1.67
C ASP A 329 -6.10 -17.15 2.36
N GLY A 330 -5.51 -16.26 3.14
CA GLY A 330 -4.19 -16.44 3.74
C GLY A 330 -3.00 -16.33 2.77
N LYS A 331 -3.24 -15.95 1.49
CA LYS A 331 -2.19 -15.78 0.47
C LYS A 331 -2.19 -14.38 -0.12
N PHE A 332 -1.00 -13.88 -0.40
CA PHE A 332 -0.85 -12.60 -1.09
C PHE A 332 -0.91 -12.74 -2.62
N VAL A 333 -1.15 -11.61 -3.27
CA VAL A 333 -1.09 -11.47 -4.73
C VAL A 333 0.06 -10.53 -5.10
N HIS A 334 -0.03 -9.28 -4.73
CA HIS A 334 1.01 -8.30 -4.97
C HIS A 334 1.15 -7.34 -3.77
N PRO A 335 1.74 -7.76 -2.66
CA PRO A 335 2.08 -6.85 -1.56
C PRO A 335 2.93 -5.70 -2.10
N HIS A 336 2.40 -4.48 -2.04
CA HIS A 336 3.09 -3.30 -2.55
C HIS A 336 3.73 -2.50 -1.42
N ASP A 337 3.06 -2.50 -0.28
CA ASP A 337 3.57 -1.91 0.93
C ASP A 337 3.11 -2.68 2.16
N ALA A 338 3.88 -2.58 3.23
CA ALA A 338 3.51 -3.11 4.53
C ALA A 338 4.19 -2.32 5.65
N CYS A 339 3.47 -2.10 6.75
CA CYS A 339 4.00 -1.44 7.94
C CYS A 339 3.62 -2.18 9.21
N PHE A 340 4.45 -2.07 10.23
CA PHE A 340 4.14 -2.56 11.57
C PHE A 340 3.23 -1.59 12.32
N ASP A 341 2.36 -2.12 13.18
CA ASP A 341 1.76 -1.36 14.26
C ASP A 341 2.61 -1.46 15.54
N LYS A 342 2.20 -0.77 16.61
CA LYS A 342 2.94 -0.74 17.88
C LYS A 342 3.06 -2.09 18.59
N GLU A 343 2.16 -3.01 18.29
CA GLU A 343 2.11 -4.35 18.85
C GLU A 343 2.92 -5.34 18.00
N GLY A 344 3.47 -4.92 16.88
CA GLY A 344 4.20 -5.76 15.94
C GLY A 344 3.29 -6.57 15.00
N ASN A 345 2.00 -6.20 14.89
CA ASN A 345 1.15 -6.67 13.81
C ASN A 345 1.53 -5.93 12.52
N ILE A 346 1.18 -6.49 11.37
CA ILE A 346 1.55 -5.95 10.07
C ILE A 346 0.28 -5.61 9.27
N PHE A 347 0.19 -4.37 8.79
CA PHE A 347 -0.78 -3.99 7.77
C PHE A 347 -0.14 -4.06 6.39
N VAL A 348 -0.91 -4.48 5.38
CA VAL A 348 -0.42 -4.69 4.01
C VAL A 348 -1.37 -4.08 3.01
N ALA A 349 -0.83 -3.21 2.14
CA ALA A 349 -1.53 -2.76 0.94
C ALA A 349 -1.11 -3.61 -0.25
N GLU A 350 -2.08 -4.14 -0.99
CA GLU A 350 -1.81 -4.94 -2.17
C GLU A 350 -2.14 -4.20 -3.47
N TRP A 351 -1.22 -4.26 -4.41
CA TRP A 351 -1.34 -3.70 -5.75
C TRP A 351 -2.23 -4.59 -6.63
N VAL A 352 -3.51 -4.67 -6.28
CA VAL A 352 -4.54 -5.41 -7.02
C VAL A 352 -5.62 -4.47 -7.52
N HIS A 353 -6.40 -4.89 -8.53
CA HIS A 353 -7.25 -3.98 -9.32
C HIS A 353 -8.29 -3.20 -8.50
N THR A 354 -8.84 -3.82 -7.47
CA THR A 354 -9.86 -3.25 -6.57
C THR A 354 -9.29 -2.84 -5.22
N GLY A 355 -7.95 -2.85 -5.06
CA GLY A 355 -7.28 -2.69 -3.78
C GLY A 355 -7.60 -3.81 -2.79
N ARG A 356 -6.68 -4.11 -1.90
CA ARG A 356 -6.91 -5.02 -0.78
C ARG A 356 -6.01 -4.61 0.39
N ILE A 357 -6.61 -4.48 1.57
CA ILE A 357 -5.89 -4.22 2.82
C ILE A 357 -6.00 -5.46 3.70
N SER A 358 -4.86 -5.94 4.14
CA SER A 358 -4.74 -7.13 4.98
C SER A 358 -4.09 -6.78 6.31
N LYS A 359 -4.38 -7.55 7.34
CA LYS A 359 -3.72 -7.50 8.65
C LYS A 359 -3.15 -8.87 8.97
N LEU A 360 -1.91 -8.87 9.45
CA LEU A 360 -1.26 -10.03 10.01
C LEU A 360 -1.12 -9.78 11.51
N THR A 361 -1.86 -10.55 12.29
CA THR A 361 -1.79 -10.47 13.75
C THR A 361 -0.77 -11.47 14.26
N LYS A 362 0.20 -11.00 15.05
CA LYS A 362 1.22 -11.86 15.66
C LYS A 362 0.55 -12.88 16.61
N VAL A 363 0.96 -14.15 16.51
CA VAL A 363 0.42 -15.27 17.30
C VAL A 363 1.33 -15.59 18.47
#